data_cfc99b44e190a16d5f65b8a3ddbf0e1a
#
_entry.id   cfc99b44e190a16d5f65b8a3ddbf0e1a
#
_cell.length_a   1.000
_cell.length_b   1.000
_cell.length_c   1.000
_cell.angle_alpha   90.00
_cell.angle_beta   90.00
_cell.angle_gamma   90.00
#
_symmetry.space_group_name_H-M   'P 1'
#
loop_
_entity.id
_entity.type
_entity.pdbx_description
1 polymer ?
#
loop_
_entity_poly.entity_id
_entity_poly.type
_entity_poly.pdbx_seq_one_letter_code
_entity_poly.pdbx_strand_id
1 'polypeptide(L)'
;MRTFRQVDVFSAEPLLGNPVAVVHDADGVTDDEMARFARWTNLSETTFLLRPTQPGADYRLRIWTPGGELPFAGHPTLGSCHAWLEAGGAPARDDVVVQECGAGLVTIRRGAGGQGRSAFAAPPLMRSGPVDEADLARIATALRLDRSDLLESAWIDNGPGWVGVLLRDADAVLALEPDWAAFGDLKIGVVGEYPDGDVAVEVRAFCPGYGMAEDPVTGSLNAGIAQWLAGGRLPTSYVSSQGTVLGRRGRVHVDVEGDTVWVGGDALTTITGEVAP
;
A
#
# COMPACT_ATOMS: atom_id res chain seq x y z
N MET A 1 21.94 -15.50 -12.11
CA MET A 1 20.86 -15.84 -11.19
C MET A 1 20.95 -14.91 -9.99
N ARG A 2 19.82 -14.49 -9.46
CA ARG A 2 19.69 -13.59 -8.29
C ARG A 2 18.70 -14.19 -7.31
N THR A 3 18.95 -14.03 -6.02
CA THR A 3 18.00 -14.48 -5.00
C THR A 3 16.68 -13.78 -5.17
N PHE A 4 15.58 -14.52 -5.05
CA PHE A 4 14.21 -14.06 -5.24
C PHE A 4 13.35 -14.47 -4.06
N ARG A 5 12.49 -13.56 -3.64
CA ARG A 5 11.39 -13.83 -2.72
C ARG A 5 10.10 -13.25 -3.26
N GLN A 6 9.02 -13.95 -3.05
CA GLN A 6 7.68 -13.35 -3.13
C GLN A 6 7.12 -13.26 -1.72
N VAL A 7 6.85 -12.04 -1.30
CA VAL A 7 6.42 -11.71 0.06
C VAL A 7 4.96 -11.30 0.02
N ASP A 8 4.17 -11.88 0.90
CA ASP A 8 2.78 -11.53 1.13
C ASP A 8 2.72 -10.47 2.25
N VAL A 9 2.18 -9.30 1.96
CA VAL A 9 2.24 -8.13 2.85
C VAL A 9 0.86 -7.79 3.38
N PHE A 10 0.81 -7.28 4.60
CA PHE A 10 -0.41 -6.94 5.35
C PHE A 10 -1.26 -8.16 5.74
N SER A 11 -0.65 -9.34 5.84
CA SER A 11 -1.32 -10.51 6.38
C SER A 11 -0.36 -11.34 7.23
N ALA A 12 -0.87 -11.86 8.34
CA ALA A 12 -0.20 -12.87 9.16
C ALA A 12 -0.43 -14.30 8.65
N GLU A 13 -1.30 -14.47 7.65
CA GLU A 13 -1.63 -15.75 7.03
C GLU A 13 -1.18 -15.74 5.57
N PRO A 14 -0.55 -16.81 5.06
CA PRO A 14 -0.02 -16.83 3.71
C PRO A 14 -1.14 -16.74 2.66
N LEU A 15 -0.85 -16.03 1.57
CA LEU A 15 -1.72 -15.85 0.39
C LEU A 15 -2.97 -14.99 0.64
N LEU A 16 -3.07 -14.33 1.79
CA LEU A 16 -4.22 -13.50 2.15
C LEU A 16 -3.90 -11.99 2.20
N GLY A 17 -2.68 -11.59 1.91
CA GLY A 17 -2.24 -10.20 1.81
C GLY A 17 -2.10 -9.69 0.37
N ASN A 18 -1.19 -8.74 0.18
CA ASN A 18 -0.81 -8.20 -1.12
C ASN A 18 0.61 -8.68 -1.49
N PRO A 19 0.76 -9.52 -2.54
CA PRO A 19 2.06 -10.08 -2.90
C PRO A 19 2.96 -9.05 -3.58
N VAL A 20 4.26 -9.08 -3.23
CA VAL A 20 5.31 -8.34 -3.93
C VAL A 20 6.47 -9.28 -4.29
N ALA A 21 6.97 -9.16 -5.52
CA ALA A 21 8.20 -9.84 -5.94
C ALA A 21 9.42 -9.02 -5.52
N VAL A 22 10.39 -9.64 -4.87
CA VAL A 22 11.61 -8.99 -4.39
C VAL A 22 12.83 -9.69 -4.98
N VAL A 23 13.58 -8.98 -5.81
CA VAL A 23 14.84 -9.42 -6.41
C VAL A 23 16.00 -8.84 -5.61
N HIS A 24 16.83 -9.71 -5.04
CA HIS A 24 18.03 -9.31 -4.29
C HIS A 24 19.22 -9.06 -5.20
N ASP A 25 20.21 -8.33 -4.67
CA ASP A 25 21.51 -8.06 -5.32
C ASP A 25 21.34 -7.54 -6.77
N ALA A 26 20.41 -6.63 -6.96
CA ALA A 26 20.00 -6.16 -8.28
C ALA A 26 20.96 -5.13 -8.91
N ASP A 27 22.13 -4.88 -8.29
CA ASP A 27 23.15 -4.02 -8.88
C ASP A 27 23.52 -4.53 -10.29
N GLY A 28 23.49 -3.63 -11.27
CA GLY A 28 23.78 -3.93 -12.67
C GLY A 28 22.62 -4.49 -13.49
N VAL A 29 21.43 -4.71 -12.91
CA VAL A 29 20.21 -4.94 -13.69
C VAL A 29 19.79 -3.63 -14.33
N THR A 30 19.55 -3.64 -15.62
CA THR A 30 19.16 -2.44 -16.38
C THR A 30 17.69 -2.09 -16.20
N ASP A 31 17.31 -0.85 -16.48
CA ASP A 31 15.92 -0.39 -16.41
C ASP A 31 14.99 -1.22 -17.30
N ASP A 32 15.46 -1.58 -18.51
CA ASP A 32 14.71 -2.42 -19.45
C ASP A 32 14.48 -3.85 -18.91
N GLU A 33 15.46 -4.42 -18.23
CA GLU A 33 15.34 -5.74 -17.59
C GLU A 33 14.37 -5.68 -16.42
N MET A 34 14.48 -4.67 -15.54
CA MET A 34 13.56 -4.45 -14.43
C MET A 34 12.11 -4.30 -14.92
N ALA A 35 11.91 -3.42 -15.92
CA ALA A 35 10.58 -3.19 -16.50
C ALA A 35 10.00 -4.44 -17.16
N ARG A 36 10.82 -5.21 -17.88
CA ARG A 36 10.43 -6.46 -18.54
C ARG A 36 10.04 -7.52 -17.50
N PHE A 37 10.84 -7.65 -16.45
CA PHE A 37 10.57 -8.62 -15.39
C PHE A 37 9.30 -8.27 -14.61
N ALA A 38 9.07 -7.00 -14.29
CA ALA A 38 7.84 -6.53 -13.66
C ALA A 38 6.59 -6.82 -14.52
N ARG A 39 6.65 -6.59 -15.84
CA ARG A 39 5.56 -6.95 -16.75
C ARG A 39 5.32 -8.44 -16.84
N TRP A 40 6.39 -9.25 -16.80
CA TRP A 40 6.27 -10.71 -16.89
C TRP A 40 5.68 -11.34 -15.62
N THR A 41 6.10 -10.88 -14.43
CA THR A 41 5.53 -11.34 -13.16
C THR A 41 4.07 -10.96 -13.01
N ASN A 42 3.68 -9.82 -13.59
CA ASN A 42 2.31 -9.30 -13.60
C ASN A 42 1.70 -9.15 -12.20
N LEU A 43 2.54 -8.88 -11.20
CA LEU A 43 2.13 -8.46 -9.87
C LEU A 43 1.90 -6.94 -9.88
N SER A 44 1.20 -6.44 -8.86
CA SER A 44 1.02 -4.99 -8.67
C SER A 44 2.37 -4.29 -8.71
N GLU A 45 3.34 -4.80 -7.94
CA GLU A 45 4.73 -4.33 -7.97
C GLU A 45 5.74 -5.48 -7.88
N THR A 46 6.88 -5.19 -8.49
CA THR A 46 8.13 -5.95 -8.39
C THR A 46 9.24 -5.01 -7.92
N THR A 47 10.02 -5.42 -6.96
CA THR A 47 11.06 -4.61 -6.36
C THR A 47 12.45 -5.20 -6.57
N PHE A 48 13.42 -4.30 -6.58
CA PHE A 48 14.83 -4.62 -6.79
C PHE A 48 15.65 -3.99 -5.66
N LEU A 49 16.29 -4.84 -4.86
CA LEU A 49 17.18 -4.43 -3.77
C LEU A 49 18.58 -4.20 -4.32
N LEU A 50 19.13 -3.01 -4.07
CA LEU A 50 20.44 -2.57 -4.50
C LEU A 50 21.25 -2.05 -3.29
N ARG A 51 22.56 -1.87 -3.49
CA ARG A 51 23.38 -1.18 -2.52
C ARG A 51 22.95 0.28 -2.38
N PRO A 52 22.94 0.83 -1.14
CA PRO A 52 22.59 2.23 -0.92
C PRO A 52 23.62 3.18 -1.57
N THR A 53 23.15 4.33 -2.02
CA THR A 53 24.00 5.39 -2.56
C THR A 53 24.00 6.64 -1.70
N GLN A 54 22.99 6.79 -0.83
CA GLN A 54 22.88 7.90 0.10
C GLN A 54 23.41 7.52 1.50
N PRO A 55 24.18 8.40 2.15
CA PRO A 55 24.59 8.18 3.53
C PRO A 55 23.37 8.00 4.46
N GLY A 56 23.43 7.01 5.35
CA GLY A 56 22.37 6.71 6.31
C GLY A 56 21.28 5.77 5.81
N ALA A 57 21.31 5.36 4.54
CA ALA A 57 20.44 4.30 4.04
C ALA A 57 21.06 2.90 4.33
N ASP A 58 20.21 1.96 4.71
CA ASP A 58 20.59 0.56 4.91
C ASP A 58 20.60 -0.23 3.59
N TYR A 59 19.64 0.08 2.70
CA TYR A 59 19.57 -0.44 1.34
C TYR A 59 18.89 0.57 0.42
N ARG A 60 19.04 0.36 -0.90
CA ARG A 60 18.30 1.08 -1.92
C ARG A 60 17.25 0.18 -2.56
N LEU A 61 16.06 0.73 -2.82
CA LEU A 61 14.95 0.04 -3.45
C LEU A 61 14.50 0.73 -4.72
N ARG A 62 14.33 -0.04 -5.78
CA ARG A 62 13.60 0.39 -6.98
C ARG A 62 12.30 -0.40 -7.08
N ILE A 63 11.22 0.30 -7.37
CA ILE A 63 9.85 -0.24 -7.34
C ILE A 63 9.25 -0.11 -8.74
N TRP A 64 8.89 -1.23 -9.33
CA TRP A 64 8.37 -1.29 -10.68
C TRP A 64 6.98 -1.92 -10.72
N THR A 65 6.06 -1.27 -11.44
CA THR A 65 4.77 -1.84 -11.86
C THR A 65 4.89 -2.35 -13.29
N PRO A 66 3.91 -3.09 -13.82
CA PRO A 66 3.83 -3.38 -15.25
C PRO A 66 3.82 -2.12 -16.14
N GLY A 67 3.35 -0.98 -15.61
CA GLY A 67 3.28 0.30 -16.32
C GLY A 67 4.49 1.19 -16.21
N GLY A 68 5.41 0.96 -15.27
CA GLY A 68 6.60 1.79 -15.06
C GLY A 68 7.12 1.79 -13.62
N GLU A 69 8.16 2.59 -13.40
CA GLU A 69 8.77 2.75 -12.08
C GLU A 69 8.00 3.73 -11.21
N LEU A 70 7.86 3.42 -9.92
CA LEU A 70 7.28 4.27 -8.90
C LEU A 70 8.37 4.81 -7.97
N PRO A 71 8.27 6.09 -7.55
CA PRO A 71 9.20 6.65 -6.57
C PRO A 71 9.05 6.04 -5.18
N PHE A 72 7.83 5.60 -4.82
CA PHE A 72 7.49 5.00 -3.54
C PHE A 72 6.19 4.19 -3.65
N ALA A 73 6.09 3.10 -2.90
CA ALA A 73 4.85 2.37 -2.67
C ALA A 73 4.92 1.64 -1.31
N GLY A 74 3.80 1.61 -0.57
CA GLY A 74 3.79 1.18 0.84
C GLY A 74 4.04 -0.32 1.03
N HIS A 75 3.21 -1.20 0.41
CA HIS A 75 3.40 -2.64 0.60
C HIS A 75 4.73 -3.15 0.00
N PRO A 76 5.22 -2.64 -1.16
CA PRO A 76 6.56 -2.98 -1.64
C PRO A 76 7.67 -2.61 -0.67
N THR A 77 7.55 -1.47 0.01
CA THR A 77 8.49 -1.04 1.04
C THR A 77 8.54 -2.03 2.21
N LEU A 78 7.38 -2.44 2.75
CA LEU A 78 7.34 -3.39 3.86
C LEU A 78 7.80 -4.79 3.45
N GLY A 79 7.36 -5.28 2.28
CA GLY A 79 7.76 -6.58 1.77
C GLY A 79 9.25 -6.67 1.45
N SER A 80 9.83 -5.61 0.89
CA SER A 80 11.27 -5.55 0.60
C SER A 80 12.11 -5.43 1.88
N CYS A 81 11.64 -4.66 2.87
CA CYS A 81 12.28 -4.60 4.18
C CYS A 81 12.30 -5.98 4.85
N HIS A 82 11.16 -6.70 4.84
CA HIS A 82 11.07 -8.07 5.36
C HIS A 82 12.06 -9.00 4.64
N ALA A 83 12.04 -9.01 3.30
CA ALA A 83 12.92 -9.85 2.50
C ALA A 83 14.42 -9.56 2.74
N TRP A 84 14.78 -8.26 2.87
CA TRP A 84 16.14 -7.83 3.14
C TRP A 84 16.62 -8.29 4.52
N LEU A 85 15.80 -8.14 5.56
CA LEU A 85 16.09 -8.60 6.91
C LEU A 85 16.23 -10.14 6.98
N GLU A 86 15.31 -10.87 6.34
CA GLU A 86 15.33 -12.33 6.27
C GLU A 86 16.56 -12.86 5.52
N ALA A 87 17.11 -12.10 4.59
CA ALA A 87 18.36 -12.41 3.90
C ALA A 87 19.64 -12.12 4.73
N GLY A 88 19.49 -11.65 5.97
CA GLY A 88 20.61 -11.30 6.85
C GLY A 88 21.00 -9.84 6.78
N GLY A 89 20.14 -8.97 6.24
CA GLY A 89 20.33 -7.52 6.28
C GLY A 89 20.44 -7.02 7.71
N ALA A 90 21.49 -6.24 7.99
CA ALA A 90 21.79 -5.69 9.31
C ALA A 90 21.61 -4.16 9.26
N PRO A 91 20.52 -3.63 9.81
CA PRO A 91 20.30 -2.19 9.83
C PRO A 91 21.27 -1.50 10.79
N ALA A 92 21.59 -0.23 10.52
CA ALA A 92 22.47 0.58 11.37
C ALA A 92 21.88 0.80 12.78
N ARG A 93 20.56 0.66 12.95
CA ARG A 93 19.83 0.76 14.21
C ARG A 93 18.85 -0.39 14.35
N ASP A 94 18.72 -0.95 15.54
CA ASP A 94 17.86 -2.12 15.78
C ASP A 94 16.35 -1.83 15.65
N ASP A 95 15.94 -0.60 15.90
CA ASP A 95 14.54 -0.16 15.93
C ASP A 95 14.00 0.34 14.59
N VAL A 96 14.87 0.64 13.64
CA VAL A 96 14.49 1.16 12.32
C VAL A 96 15.35 0.60 11.20
N VAL A 97 14.77 0.59 10.01
CA VAL A 97 15.47 0.38 8.73
C VAL A 97 15.27 1.65 7.88
N VAL A 98 16.32 2.13 7.25
CA VAL A 98 16.26 3.29 6.37
C VAL A 98 16.39 2.84 4.92
N GLN A 99 15.30 2.95 4.17
CA GLN A 99 15.24 2.65 2.74
C GLN A 99 15.54 3.90 1.92
N GLU A 100 16.48 3.81 0.98
CA GLU A 100 16.63 4.78 -0.10
C GLU A 100 15.72 4.39 -1.26
N CYS A 101 14.92 5.31 -1.80
CA CYS A 101 14.09 5.08 -3.01
C CYS A 101 13.91 6.38 -3.79
N GLY A 102 13.12 6.36 -4.86
CA GLY A 102 12.85 7.55 -5.69
C GLY A 102 12.24 8.74 -4.93
N ALA A 103 11.56 8.49 -3.82
CA ALA A 103 11.04 9.52 -2.93
C ALA A 103 12.05 10.04 -1.88
N GLY A 104 13.28 9.52 -1.88
CA GLY A 104 14.32 9.85 -0.89
C GLY A 104 14.47 8.76 0.17
N LEU A 105 14.84 9.16 1.39
CA LEU A 105 15.01 8.25 2.52
C LEU A 105 13.68 8.03 3.23
N VAL A 106 13.28 6.78 3.35
CA VAL A 106 12.05 6.35 4.03
C VAL A 106 12.43 5.58 5.28
N THR A 107 11.93 6.04 6.42
CA THR A 107 12.11 5.36 7.70
C THR A 107 11.04 4.29 7.89
N ILE A 108 11.49 3.08 8.18
CA ILE A 108 10.63 1.93 8.47
C ILE A 108 10.88 1.54 9.93
N ARG A 109 9.88 1.69 10.78
CA ARG A 109 9.94 1.23 12.18
C ARG A 109 9.80 -0.29 12.20
N ARG A 110 10.56 -0.92 13.08
CA ARG A 110 10.47 -2.36 13.35
C ARG A 110 9.70 -2.57 14.65
N GLY A 111 8.95 -3.64 14.76
CA GLY A 111 8.32 -4.04 16.00
C GLY A 111 9.32 -4.24 17.15
N ALA A 112 8.86 -4.24 18.38
CA ALA A 112 9.71 -4.34 19.57
C ALA A 112 10.65 -5.55 19.50
N GLY A 113 11.94 -5.32 19.77
CA GLY A 113 12.98 -6.34 19.68
C GLY A 113 13.33 -6.78 18.26
N GLY A 114 12.94 -5.98 17.24
CA GLY A 114 13.21 -6.30 15.83
C GLY A 114 12.34 -7.41 15.27
N GLN A 115 11.31 -7.82 15.99
CA GLN A 115 10.33 -8.82 15.58
C GLN A 115 8.93 -8.18 15.49
N GLY A 116 8.04 -8.82 14.74
CA GLY A 116 6.68 -8.33 14.54
C GLY A 116 6.54 -7.39 13.35
N ARG A 117 5.47 -6.59 13.38
CA ARG A 117 5.05 -5.74 12.26
C ARG A 117 6.03 -4.59 12.03
N SER A 118 6.33 -4.37 10.76
CA SER A 118 7.02 -3.15 10.34
C SER A 118 6.00 -2.08 9.93
N ALA A 119 6.38 -0.81 10.07
CA ALA A 119 5.53 0.32 9.66
C ALA A 119 6.38 1.43 9.02
N PHE A 120 5.89 2.01 7.94
CA PHE A 120 6.48 3.19 7.32
C PHE A 120 5.73 4.46 7.71
N ALA A 121 6.44 5.59 7.74
CA ALA A 121 5.82 6.89 7.90
C ALA A 121 5.11 7.30 6.60
N ALA A 122 3.83 7.64 6.69
CA ALA A 122 3.04 8.08 5.54
C ALA A 122 3.64 9.36 4.93
N PRO A 123 3.79 9.45 3.61
CA PRO A 123 4.13 10.70 2.95
C PRO A 123 3.06 11.77 3.22
N PRO A 124 3.43 13.06 3.20
CA PRO A 124 2.45 14.13 3.31
C PRO A 124 1.47 14.10 2.13
N LEU A 125 0.25 14.60 2.35
CA LEU A 125 -0.73 14.75 1.28
C LEU A 125 -0.24 15.81 0.27
N MET A 126 -0.18 15.43 -1.00
CA MET A 126 0.11 16.32 -2.12
C MET A 126 -1.15 17.09 -2.57
N ARG A 127 -2.31 16.47 -2.41
CA ARG A 127 -3.63 17.08 -2.62
C ARG A 127 -4.57 16.63 -1.51
N SER A 128 -5.29 17.60 -0.90
CA SER A 128 -6.27 17.37 0.15
C SER A 128 -7.44 18.33 0.01
N GLY A 129 -8.52 18.07 0.75
CA GLY A 129 -9.71 18.92 0.80
C GLY A 129 -10.87 18.43 -0.06
N PRO A 130 -11.88 19.26 -0.26
CA PRO A 130 -13.15 18.83 -0.85
C PRO A 130 -13.01 18.38 -2.30
N VAL A 131 -13.82 17.41 -2.68
CA VAL A 131 -14.02 16.96 -4.06
C VAL A 131 -15.12 17.78 -4.68
N ASP A 132 -14.96 18.23 -5.92
CA ASP A 132 -15.98 19.00 -6.61
C ASP A 132 -17.18 18.14 -7.04
N GLU A 133 -18.31 18.77 -7.29
CA GLU A 133 -19.56 18.06 -7.64
C GLU A 133 -19.49 17.30 -8.98
N ALA A 134 -18.65 17.73 -9.91
CA ALA A 134 -18.46 17.03 -11.18
C ALA A 134 -17.73 15.69 -10.95
N ASP A 135 -16.67 15.70 -10.17
CA ASP A 135 -15.94 14.48 -9.77
C ASP A 135 -16.81 13.59 -8.87
N LEU A 136 -17.60 14.16 -7.94
CA LEU A 136 -18.54 13.39 -7.12
C LEU A 136 -19.62 12.68 -7.95
N ALA A 137 -20.13 13.31 -9.00
CA ALA A 137 -21.08 12.68 -9.92
C ALA A 137 -20.44 11.52 -10.70
N ARG A 138 -19.17 11.68 -11.13
CA ARG A 138 -18.40 10.61 -11.78
C ARG A 138 -18.14 9.43 -10.82
N ILE A 139 -17.76 9.73 -9.56
CA ILE A 139 -17.53 8.74 -8.51
C ILE A 139 -18.81 7.96 -8.22
N ALA A 140 -19.95 8.63 -8.03
CA ALA A 140 -21.24 7.98 -7.80
C ALA A 140 -21.60 7.04 -8.96
N THR A 141 -21.41 7.48 -10.20
CA THR A 141 -21.62 6.65 -11.39
C THR A 141 -20.69 5.42 -11.40
N ALA A 142 -19.39 5.61 -11.15
CA ALA A 142 -18.40 4.53 -11.15
C ALA A 142 -18.67 3.49 -10.05
N LEU A 143 -19.16 3.93 -8.88
CA LEU A 143 -19.51 3.06 -7.77
C LEU A 143 -20.93 2.48 -7.86
N ARG A 144 -21.75 2.90 -8.84
CA ARG A 144 -23.18 2.58 -8.97
C ARG A 144 -23.99 2.92 -7.71
N LEU A 145 -23.71 4.09 -7.17
CA LEU A 145 -24.37 4.63 -5.97
C LEU A 145 -25.15 5.90 -6.31
N ASP A 146 -26.14 6.21 -5.49
CA ASP A 146 -26.73 7.54 -5.49
C ASP A 146 -25.77 8.54 -4.84
N ARG A 147 -25.83 9.82 -5.27
CA ARG A 147 -24.98 10.88 -4.69
C ARG A 147 -25.13 11.00 -3.16
N SER A 148 -26.32 10.71 -2.63
CA SER A 148 -26.65 10.72 -1.20
C SER A 148 -25.97 9.61 -0.40
N ASP A 149 -25.48 8.54 -1.03
CA ASP A 149 -24.78 7.45 -0.37
C ASP A 149 -23.32 7.80 -0.07
N LEU A 150 -22.77 8.81 -0.75
CA LEU A 150 -21.45 9.36 -0.49
C LEU A 150 -21.54 10.32 0.71
N LEU A 151 -21.37 9.80 1.93
CA LEU A 151 -21.56 10.59 3.16
C LEU A 151 -20.56 11.73 3.27
N GLU A 152 -19.28 11.40 3.08
CA GLU A 152 -18.15 12.33 3.05
C GLU A 152 -17.19 11.95 1.93
N SER A 153 -16.45 12.93 1.43
CA SER A 153 -15.41 12.69 0.42
C SER A 153 -14.33 13.75 0.52
N ALA A 154 -13.10 13.32 0.23
CA ALA A 154 -11.96 14.23 0.22
C ALA A 154 -10.88 13.74 -0.77
N TRP A 155 -10.13 14.66 -1.32
CA TRP A 155 -8.83 14.33 -1.89
C TRP A 155 -7.89 13.94 -0.75
N ILE A 156 -7.31 12.76 -0.85
CA ILE A 156 -6.38 12.16 0.12
C ILE A 156 -5.12 11.66 -0.60
N ASP A 157 -4.68 12.43 -1.58
CA ASP A 157 -3.60 12.07 -2.47
C ASP A 157 -2.23 12.29 -1.81
N ASN A 158 -1.52 11.21 -1.57
CA ASN A 158 -0.13 11.19 -1.11
C ASN A 158 0.83 10.62 -2.18
N GLY A 159 0.43 10.75 -3.47
CA GLY A 159 1.22 10.36 -4.64
C GLY A 159 0.43 9.63 -5.73
N PRO A 160 -0.39 8.61 -5.43
CA PRO A 160 -1.15 7.89 -6.45
C PRO A 160 -2.37 8.63 -7.03
N GLY A 161 -2.88 9.66 -6.35
CA GLY A 161 -4.08 10.41 -6.79
C GLY A 161 -5.38 9.90 -6.19
N TRP A 162 -5.37 9.42 -4.95
CA TRP A 162 -6.56 8.90 -4.28
C TRP A 162 -7.60 9.96 -3.96
N VAL A 163 -8.86 9.63 -4.25
CA VAL A 163 -10.04 10.25 -3.65
C VAL A 163 -10.61 9.27 -2.62
N GLY A 164 -10.77 9.73 -1.38
CA GLY A 164 -11.45 8.99 -0.32
C GLY A 164 -12.94 9.24 -0.34
N VAL A 165 -13.73 8.19 -0.18
CA VAL A 165 -15.18 8.21 -0.07
C VAL A 165 -15.61 7.42 1.16
N LEU A 166 -16.34 8.07 2.06
CA LEU A 166 -16.92 7.43 3.22
C LEU A 166 -18.35 6.98 2.91
N LEU A 167 -18.62 5.71 3.14
CA LEU A 167 -19.98 5.15 3.09
C LEU A 167 -20.52 4.91 4.50
N ARG A 168 -21.78 4.53 4.58
CA ARG A 168 -22.53 4.35 5.82
C ARG A 168 -21.87 3.38 6.80
N ASP A 169 -21.40 2.25 6.30
CA ASP A 169 -20.84 1.14 7.08
C ASP A 169 -19.98 0.20 6.21
N ALA A 170 -19.33 -0.76 6.84
CA ALA A 170 -18.51 -1.78 6.17
C ALA A 170 -19.34 -2.65 5.20
N ASP A 171 -20.59 -2.96 5.53
CA ASP A 171 -21.47 -3.76 4.66
C ASP A 171 -21.73 -3.04 3.34
N ALA A 172 -21.93 -1.71 3.38
CA ALA A 172 -22.09 -0.90 2.17
C ALA A 172 -20.82 -0.93 1.30
N VAL A 173 -19.63 -0.93 1.90
CA VAL A 173 -18.36 -1.09 1.16
C VAL A 173 -18.24 -2.45 0.51
N LEU A 174 -18.56 -3.52 1.24
CA LEU A 174 -18.49 -4.90 0.76
C LEU A 174 -19.50 -5.19 -0.37
N ALA A 175 -20.67 -4.54 -0.33
CA ALA A 175 -21.73 -4.72 -1.31
C ALA A 175 -21.49 -3.99 -2.66
N LEU A 176 -20.43 -3.18 -2.78
CA LEU A 176 -20.16 -2.44 -4.01
C LEU A 176 -19.90 -3.35 -5.21
N GLU A 177 -20.56 -3.06 -6.33
CA GLU A 177 -20.34 -3.67 -7.64
C GLU A 177 -19.98 -2.58 -8.68
N PRO A 178 -18.70 -2.12 -8.71
CA PRO A 178 -18.31 -0.97 -9.51
C PRO A 178 -18.52 -1.15 -11.03
N ASP A 179 -18.82 -0.05 -11.70
CA ASP A 179 -18.79 0.03 -13.17
C ASP A 179 -17.38 0.43 -13.63
N TRP A 180 -16.57 -0.55 -13.96
CA TRP A 180 -15.16 -0.36 -14.36
C TRP A 180 -14.98 0.58 -15.57
N ALA A 181 -15.96 0.62 -16.47
CA ALA A 181 -15.90 1.48 -17.65
C ALA A 181 -16.10 2.98 -17.30
N ALA A 182 -16.74 3.27 -16.18
CA ALA A 182 -17.03 4.63 -15.75
C ALA A 182 -15.92 5.33 -14.98
N PHE A 183 -14.85 4.59 -14.58
CA PHE A 183 -13.77 5.16 -13.77
C PHE A 183 -12.91 6.19 -14.52
N GLY A 184 -12.62 5.95 -15.81
CA GLY A 184 -11.66 6.80 -16.52
C GLY A 184 -10.30 6.80 -15.81
N ASP A 185 -9.89 7.99 -15.37
CA ASP A 185 -8.62 8.24 -14.64
C ASP A 185 -8.76 8.24 -13.10
N LEU A 186 -9.99 8.07 -12.60
CA LEU A 186 -10.26 8.10 -11.16
C LEU A 186 -9.59 6.92 -10.41
N LYS A 187 -9.09 7.24 -9.23
CA LYS A 187 -8.62 6.29 -8.23
C LYS A 187 -9.40 6.52 -6.96
N ILE A 188 -10.28 5.59 -6.64
CA ILE A 188 -11.27 5.77 -5.60
C ILE A 188 -10.97 4.78 -4.47
N GLY A 189 -10.72 5.33 -3.28
CA GLY A 189 -10.69 4.57 -2.04
C GLY A 189 -12.01 4.71 -1.31
N VAL A 190 -12.64 3.60 -1.00
CA VAL A 190 -13.91 3.60 -0.27
C VAL A 190 -13.68 3.03 1.11
N VAL A 191 -14.26 3.66 2.14
CA VAL A 191 -14.14 3.27 3.54
C VAL A 191 -15.50 3.27 4.21
N GLY A 192 -15.74 2.28 5.09
CA GLY A 192 -16.93 2.19 5.94
C GLY A 192 -16.59 1.56 7.28
N GLU A 193 -17.22 2.04 8.33
CA GLU A 193 -16.94 1.60 9.70
C GLU A 193 -17.60 0.26 10.01
N TYR A 194 -16.90 -0.58 10.77
CA TYR A 194 -17.53 -1.70 11.48
C TYR A 194 -18.13 -1.19 12.79
N PRO A 195 -19.29 -1.70 13.20
CA PRO A 195 -19.90 -1.27 14.46
C PRO A 195 -19.12 -1.73 15.69
N ASP A 196 -18.48 -2.90 15.61
CA ASP A 196 -17.75 -3.57 16.68
C ASP A 196 -16.67 -4.49 16.10
N GLY A 197 -15.68 -4.91 16.93
CA GLY A 197 -14.69 -5.93 16.58
C GLY A 197 -13.26 -5.45 16.60
N ASP A 198 -12.35 -6.30 16.10
CA ASP A 198 -10.89 -6.06 16.11
C ASP A 198 -10.44 -5.15 14.96
N VAL A 199 -11.32 -4.87 14.00
CA VAL A 199 -11.07 -3.97 12.87
C VAL A 199 -12.06 -2.82 12.92
N ALA A 200 -11.57 -1.61 12.66
CA ALA A 200 -12.40 -0.41 12.73
C ALA A 200 -13.15 -0.14 11.42
N VAL A 201 -12.53 -0.46 10.28
CA VAL A 201 -13.07 -0.13 8.95
C VAL A 201 -12.81 -1.24 7.94
N GLU A 202 -13.71 -1.36 6.97
CA GLU A 202 -13.45 -2.02 5.70
C GLU A 202 -13.06 -0.98 4.66
N VAL A 203 -12.04 -1.31 3.85
CA VAL A 203 -11.53 -0.45 2.79
C VAL A 203 -11.54 -1.22 1.47
N ARG A 204 -11.85 -0.55 0.36
CA ARG A 204 -11.62 -1.05 -0.99
C ARG A 204 -10.93 0.01 -1.85
N ALA A 205 -10.01 -0.43 -2.69
CA ALA A 205 -9.14 0.44 -3.50
C ALA A 205 -9.35 0.17 -4.99
N PHE A 206 -9.98 1.09 -5.69
CA PHE A 206 -10.32 0.94 -7.11
C PHE A 206 -9.40 1.80 -7.98
N CYS A 207 -8.61 1.19 -8.85
CA CYS A 207 -7.59 1.88 -9.66
C CYS A 207 -7.40 1.25 -11.05
N PRO A 208 -8.46 1.09 -11.86
CA PRO A 208 -8.40 0.38 -13.14
C PRO A 208 -7.38 0.99 -14.12
N GLY A 209 -7.09 2.28 -14.01
CA GLY A 209 -6.06 2.97 -14.81
C GLY A 209 -4.63 2.46 -14.60
N TYR A 210 -4.36 1.70 -13.52
CA TYR A 210 -3.06 1.05 -13.29
C TYR A 210 -2.98 -0.38 -13.84
N GLY A 211 -3.99 -0.83 -14.60
CA GLY A 211 -4.05 -2.20 -15.14
C GLY A 211 -4.58 -3.24 -14.14
N MET A 212 -5.03 -2.79 -12.99
CA MET A 212 -5.61 -3.60 -11.93
C MET A 212 -6.90 -2.95 -11.45
N ALA A 213 -8.02 -3.66 -11.57
CA ALA A 213 -9.33 -3.11 -11.25
C ALA A 213 -9.44 -2.71 -9.77
N GLU A 214 -9.01 -3.60 -8.87
CA GLU A 214 -9.03 -3.40 -7.42
C GLU A 214 -7.70 -3.90 -6.81
N ASP A 215 -7.04 -3.05 -6.01
CA ASP A 215 -5.82 -3.43 -5.30
C ASP A 215 -6.16 -4.17 -4.00
N PRO A 216 -5.56 -5.36 -3.75
CA PRO A 216 -5.91 -6.20 -2.60
C PRO A 216 -5.71 -5.55 -1.24
N VAL A 217 -4.59 -4.87 -1.00
CA VAL A 217 -4.30 -4.15 0.24
C VAL A 217 -3.36 -2.97 -0.05
N THR A 218 -3.82 -1.76 0.22
CA THR A 218 -3.21 -0.53 -0.26
C THR A 218 -2.67 0.35 0.87
N GLY A 219 -1.37 0.33 1.08
CA GLY A 219 -0.73 1.13 2.13
C GLY A 219 -0.93 2.63 1.96
N SER A 220 -0.78 3.17 0.73
CA SER A 220 -0.94 4.60 0.44
C SER A 220 -2.38 5.09 0.67
N LEU A 221 -3.38 4.28 0.28
CA LEU A 221 -4.78 4.61 0.53
C LEU A 221 -5.09 4.64 2.03
N ASN A 222 -4.68 3.60 2.77
CA ASN A 222 -4.88 3.55 4.22
C ASN A 222 -4.17 4.71 4.94
N ALA A 223 -3.00 5.12 4.46
CA ALA A 223 -2.32 6.32 4.94
C ALA A 223 -3.16 7.59 4.70
N GLY A 224 -3.69 7.78 3.49
CA GLY A 224 -4.55 8.92 3.15
C GLY A 224 -5.86 8.94 3.95
N ILE A 225 -6.50 7.79 4.14
CA ILE A 225 -7.69 7.65 5.00
C ILE A 225 -7.37 8.06 6.44
N ALA A 226 -6.23 7.62 6.97
CA ALA A 226 -5.81 7.99 8.31
C ALA A 226 -5.54 9.50 8.44
N GLN A 227 -4.85 10.10 7.46
CA GLN A 227 -4.60 11.55 7.42
C GLN A 227 -5.89 12.37 7.32
N TRP A 228 -6.96 11.79 6.83
CA TRP A 228 -8.27 12.43 6.71
C TRP A 228 -9.15 12.22 7.94
N LEU A 229 -9.24 10.99 8.46
CA LEU A 229 -10.27 10.60 9.42
C LEU A 229 -9.76 10.32 10.84
N ALA A 230 -8.47 9.98 11.02
CA ALA A 230 -7.95 9.60 12.33
C ALA A 230 -7.89 10.81 13.29
N GLY A 231 -8.18 10.56 14.56
CA GLY A 231 -8.28 11.60 15.60
C GLY A 231 -9.57 12.42 15.57
N GLY A 232 -10.40 12.23 14.54
CA GLY A 232 -11.72 12.81 14.42
C GLY A 232 -12.80 11.72 14.43
N ARG A 233 -13.06 11.13 13.26
CA ARG A 233 -14.05 10.05 13.09
C ARG A 233 -13.50 8.68 13.49
N LEU A 234 -12.24 8.40 13.16
CA LEU A 234 -11.57 7.16 13.55
C LEU A 234 -10.62 7.41 14.73
N PRO A 235 -10.33 6.36 15.53
CA PRO A 235 -9.28 6.43 16.55
C PRO A 235 -7.92 6.80 15.97
N THR A 236 -6.99 7.26 16.81
CA THR A 236 -5.59 7.50 16.42
C THR A 236 -4.79 6.21 16.25
N SER A 237 -5.29 5.09 16.76
CA SER A 237 -4.73 3.75 16.55
C SER A 237 -5.86 2.80 16.22
N TYR A 238 -5.79 2.12 15.07
CA TYR A 238 -6.80 1.19 14.61
C TYR A 238 -6.25 0.18 13.61
N VAL A 239 -7.04 -0.86 13.35
CA VAL A 239 -6.78 -1.82 12.28
C VAL A 239 -7.82 -1.64 11.16
N SER A 240 -7.35 -1.54 9.93
CA SER A 240 -8.18 -1.54 8.73
C SER A 240 -8.19 -2.93 8.11
N SER A 241 -9.34 -3.37 7.64
CA SER A 241 -9.54 -4.56 6.81
C SER A 241 -9.59 -4.15 5.35
N GLN A 242 -8.92 -4.89 4.47
CA GLN A 242 -8.99 -4.68 3.02
C GLN A 242 -8.79 -6.01 2.26
N GLY A 243 -9.45 -6.12 1.10
CA GLY A 243 -9.32 -7.26 0.21
C GLY A 243 -10.33 -8.38 0.44
N THR A 244 -11.28 -8.20 1.34
CA THR A 244 -12.29 -9.20 1.71
C THR A 244 -13.04 -9.75 0.49
N VAL A 245 -13.49 -8.87 -0.41
CA VAL A 245 -14.20 -9.25 -1.65
C VAL A 245 -13.31 -10.03 -2.63
N LEU A 246 -12.00 -9.82 -2.56
CA LEU A 246 -11.01 -10.53 -3.37
C LEU A 246 -10.55 -11.86 -2.75
N GLY A 247 -11.19 -12.30 -1.64
CA GLY A 247 -10.78 -13.48 -0.90
C GLY A 247 -9.45 -13.29 -0.15
N ARG A 248 -9.07 -12.04 0.14
CA ARG A 248 -7.90 -11.69 0.96
C ARG A 248 -8.33 -11.34 2.38
N ARG A 249 -7.36 -11.25 3.27
CA ARG A 249 -7.57 -10.89 4.67
C ARG A 249 -6.51 -9.88 5.12
N GLY A 250 -6.43 -8.76 4.36
CA GLY A 250 -5.51 -7.70 4.68
C GLY A 250 -5.81 -7.06 6.03
N ARG A 251 -4.77 -6.80 6.81
CA ARG A 251 -4.83 -6.10 8.08
C ARG A 251 -3.76 -5.02 8.10
N VAL A 252 -4.22 -3.80 7.93
CA VAL A 252 -3.36 -2.62 7.94
C VAL A 252 -3.48 -1.97 9.32
N HIS A 253 -2.38 -1.92 10.02
CA HIS A 253 -2.27 -1.27 11.33
C HIS A 253 -1.89 0.19 11.13
N VAL A 254 -2.68 1.08 11.68
CA VAL A 254 -2.49 2.52 11.61
C VAL A 254 -2.27 3.06 13.01
N ASP A 255 -1.22 3.87 13.18
CA ASP A 255 -0.94 4.60 14.41
C ASP A 255 -0.59 6.04 14.08
N VAL A 256 -1.24 7.00 14.75
CA VAL A 256 -0.97 8.44 14.61
C VAL A 256 -0.22 8.92 15.84
N GLU A 257 1.00 9.38 15.65
CA GLU A 257 1.87 9.91 16.70
C GLU A 257 2.29 11.34 16.35
N GLY A 258 1.71 12.31 17.04
CA GLY A 258 1.87 13.72 16.69
C GLY A 258 1.35 13.98 15.28
N ASP A 259 2.20 14.50 14.40
CA ASP A 259 1.86 14.77 12.99
C ASP A 259 2.20 13.59 12.05
N THR A 260 2.71 12.48 12.60
CA THR A 260 3.13 11.33 11.78
C THR A 260 2.09 10.22 11.82
N VAL A 261 1.65 9.81 10.65
CA VAL A 261 0.84 8.61 10.46
C VAL A 261 1.76 7.43 10.11
N TRP A 262 1.72 6.39 10.93
CA TRP A 262 2.43 5.15 10.68
C TRP A 262 1.48 4.11 10.12
N VAL A 263 1.90 3.48 9.02
CA VAL A 263 1.12 2.43 8.35
C VAL A 263 1.96 1.16 8.31
N GLY A 264 1.45 0.10 8.91
CA GLY A 264 2.18 -1.14 9.09
C GLY A 264 1.34 -2.38 8.95
N GLY A 265 2.00 -3.52 8.99
CA GLY A 265 1.37 -4.82 8.94
C GLY A 265 2.36 -5.97 8.98
N ASP A 266 1.83 -7.18 9.03
CA ASP A 266 2.63 -8.39 8.96
C ASP A 266 3.11 -8.62 7.51
N ALA A 267 4.22 -9.30 7.37
CA ALA A 267 4.78 -9.71 6.09
C ALA A 267 5.31 -11.14 6.19
N LEU A 268 5.04 -11.96 5.19
CA LEU A 268 5.43 -13.37 5.14
C LEU A 268 6.05 -13.72 3.79
N THR A 269 7.19 -14.38 3.80
CA THR A 269 7.77 -14.96 2.59
C THR A 269 7.00 -16.21 2.18
N THR A 270 6.40 -16.21 1.00
CA THR A 270 5.61 -17.33 0.46
C THR A 270 6.36 -18.13 -0.59
N ILE A 271 7.24 -17.48 -1.37
CA ILE A 271 8.06 -18.15 -2.39
C ILE A 271 9.52 -17.72 -2.22
N THR A 272 10.44 -18.69 -2.25
CA THR A 272 11.87 -18.45 -2.29
C THR A 272 12.49 -19.17 -3.48
N GLY A 273 13.51 -18.57 -4.10
CA GLY A 273 14.18 -19.18 -5.24
C GLY A 273 15.22 -18.27 -5.85
N GLU A 274 15.52 -18.50 -7.12
CA GLU A 274 16.41 -17.70 -7.92
C GLU A 274 15.77 -17.30 -9.24
N VAL A 275 16.08 -16.08 -9.72
CA VAL A 275 15.60 -15.55 -11.00
C VAL A 275 16.73 -15.02 -11.85
N ALA A 276 16.47 -14.95 -13.14
CA ALA A 276 17.29 -14.26 -14.14
C ALA A 276 16.43 -13.16 -14.78
N PRO A 277 16.36 -11.98 -14.15
CA PRO A 277 15.53 -10.89 -14.63
C PRO A 277 16.02 -10.32 -15.96
#